data_46c361544c6e228f89fa61eca7bb2bdb
#
_entry.id   46c361544c6e228f89fa61eca7bb2bdb
#
_cell.length_a   1.000
_cell.length_b   1.000
_cell.length_c   1.000
_cell.angle_alpha   90.00
_cell.angle_beta   90.00
_cell.angle_gamma   90.00
#
_symmetry.space_group_name_H-M   'P 1'
#
loop_
_entity.id
_entity.type
_entity.pdbx_description
1 polymer ?
#
loop_
_entity_poly.entity_id
_entity_poly.type
_entity_poly.pdbx_seq_one_letter_code
_entity_poly.pdbx_strand_id
1 'polypeptide(L)'
;MIVYKFHIGDYLASTSHLSDAEDLAYRRMLDLYYMSGKPLPLNTESLSRKIRIDLDITELVLGDFFQKTDDGYVNKRCDAEIAKHGKQVRVNQELGKLGGRPKKAV
;
A
#
# COMPACT_ATOMS: atom_id res chain seq x y z
N MET A 1 -8.67 -0.74 -0.87
CA MET A 1 -8.49 -0.98 0.56
C MET A 1 -8.32 0.33 1.28
N ILE A 2 -9.19 0.62 2.24
CA ILE A 2 -9.18 1.90 2.97
C ILE A 2 -8.43 1.79 4.28
N VAL A 3 -8.53 0.64 4.92
CA VAL A 3 -7.86 0.36 6.20
C VAL A 3 -6.89 -0.78 6.00
N TYR A 4 -5.68 -0.64 6.49
CA TYR A 4 -4.69 -1.71 6.43
C TYR A 4 -3.94 -1.79 7.74
N LYS A 5 -3.34 -2.96 7.97
CA LYS A 5 -2.60 -3.23 9.18
C LYS A 5 -1.20 -2.62 9.09
N PHE A 6 -0.89 -1.72 10.01
CA PHE A 6 0.39 -1.06 10.07
C PHE A 6 1.26 -1.70 11.16
N HIS A 7 2.34 -2.34 10.73
CA HIS A 7 3.26 -3.02 11.64
C HIS A 7 4.36 -2.07 12.07
N ILE A 8 4.16 -1.37 13.16
CA ILE A 8 5.08 -0.34 13.64
C ILE A 8 6.50 -0.86 13.83
N GLY A 9 6.65 -2.01 14.47
CA GLY A 9 7.97 -2.60 14.70
C GLY A 9 8.72 -2.88 13.41
N ASP A 10 8.03 -3.46 12.44
CA ASP A 10 8.63 -3.76 11.14
C ASP A 10 8.96 -2.48 10.39
N TYR A 11 8.08 -1.50 10.45
CA TYR A 11 8.30 -0.22 9.79
C TYR A 11 9.55 0.46 10.35
N LEU A 12 9.66 0.56 11.66
CA LEU A 12 10.80 1.19 12.31
C LEU A 12 12.10 0.47 11.96
N ALA A 13 12.08 -0.87 11.97
CA ALA A 13 13.27 -1.65 11.64
C ALA A 13 13.71 -1.41 10.19
N SER A 14 12.76 -1.26 9.27
CA SER A 14 13.06 -1.06 7.85
C SER A 14 13.46 0.37 7.52
N THR A 15 13.03 1.35 8.29
CA THR A 15 13.15 2.77 7.92
C THR A 15 14.06 3.58 8.83
N SER A 16 14.66 2.97 9.85
CA SER A 16 15.47 3.71 10.82
C SER A 16 16.65 4.45 10.18
N HIS A 17 17.11 4.01 9.02
CA HIS A 17 18.24 4.61 8.31
C HIS A 17 17.81 5.71 7.33
N LEU A 18 16.53 5.96 7.19
CA LEU A 18 16.03 6.93 6.21
C LEU A 18 16.05 8.35 6.76
N SER A 19 16.25 9.33 5.87
CA SER A 19 16.06 10.73 6.23
C SER A 19 14.57 11.00 6.41
N ASP A 20 14.24 12.16 6.98
CA ASP A 20 12.85 12.55 7.19
C ASP A 20 12.07 12.56 5.87
N ALA A 21 12.66 13.10 4.81
CA ALA A 21 12.02 13.17 3.51
C ALA A 21 11.82 11.78 2.91
N GLU A 22 12.80 10.90 3.06
CA GLU A 22 12.71 9.53 2.57
C GLU A 22 11.66 8.74 3.34
N ASP A 23 11.61 8.90 4.64
CA ASP A 23 10.62 8.25 5.49
C ASP A 23 9.22 8.70 5.10
N LEU A 24 9.01 9.99 4.91
CA LEU A 24 7.73 10.55 4.51
C LEU A 24 7.33 10.05 3.12
N ALA A 25 8.27 10.00 2.18
CA ALA A 25 8.02 9.48 0.85
C ALA A 25 7.54 8.03 0.91
N TYR A 26 8.23 7.20 1.65
CA TYR A 26 7.88 5.80 1.80
C TYR A 26 6.48 5.65 2.40
N ARG A 27 6.19 6.39 3.45
CA ARG A 27 4.89 6.34 4.10
C ARG A 27 3.77 6.73 3.16
N ARG A 28 3.96 7.79 2.37
CA ARG A 28 2.97 8.23 1.40
C ARG A 28 2.79 7.24 0.26
N MET A 29 3.88 6.58 -0.16
CA MET A 29 3.81 5.51 -1.15
C MET A 29 2.99 4.33 -0.64
N LEU A 30 3.18 3.95 0.61
CA LEU A 30 2.41 2.88 1.22
C LEU A 30 0.92 3.22 1.25
N ASP A 31 0.59 4.45 1.66
CA ASP A 31 -0.80 4.88 1.69
C ASP A 31 -1.43 4.79 0.31
N LEU A 32 -0.73 5.27 -0.72
CA LEU A 32 -1.22 5.24 -2.08
C LEU A 32 -1.38 3.81 -2.59
N TYR A 33 -0.41 2.96 -2.29
CA TYR A 33 -0.41 1.56 -2.72
C TYR A 33 -1.60 0.80 -2.12
N TYR A 34 -1.80 0.93 -0.82
CA TYR A 34 -2.91 0.25 -0.15
C TYR A 34 -4.26 0.80 -0.57
N MET A 35 -4.33 2.09 -0.79
CA MET A 35 -5.58 2.73 -1.18
C MET A 35 -6.03 2.29 -2.57
N SER A 36 -5.11 2.21 -3.52
CA SER A 36 -5.43 1.83 -4.90
C SER A 36 -5.51 0.33 -5.12
N GLY A 37 -4.74 -0.44 -4.35
CA GLY A 37 -4.61 -1.87 -4.58
C GLY A 37 -3.89 -2.22 -5.87
N LYS A 38 -3.16 -1.27 -6.44
CA LYS A 38 -2.48 -1.43 -7.74
C LYS A 38 -1.02 -1.02 -7.62
N PRO A 39 -0.17 -1.46 -8.56
CA PRO A 39 1.22 -1.01 -8.60
C PRO A 39 1.31 0.52 -8.69
N LEU A 40 2.38 1.07 -8.14
CA LEU A 40 2.64 2.50 -8.26
C LEU A 40 3.03 2.84 -9.71
N PRO A 41 2.76 4.07 -10.17
CA PRO A 41 3.01 4.43 -11.57
C PRO A 41 4.47 4.27 -11.98
N LEU A 42 4.69 3.82 -13.21
CA LEU A 42 6.04 3.80 -13.80
C LEU A 42 6.56 5.22 -14.02
N ASN A 43 5.67 6.17 -14.25
CA ASN A 43 6.03 7.56 -14.39
C ASN A 43 6.34 8.14 -13.03
N THR A 44 7.62 8.22 -12.70
CA THR A 44 8.07 8.64 -11.39
C THR A 44 7.80 10.12 -11.12
N GLU A 45 7.73 10.94 -12.17
CA GLU A 45 7.34 12.33 -12.01
C GLU A 45 5.89 12.46 -11.54
N SER A 46 5.01 11.68 -12.12
CA SER A 46 3.60 11.63 -11.71
C SER A 46 3.48 11.22 -10.25
N LEU A 47 4.23 10.18 -9.86
CA LEU A 47 4.22 9.70 -8.49
C LEU A 47 4.76 10.76 -7.53
N SER A 48 5.86 11.40 -7.91
CA SER A 48 6.48 12.48 -7.13
C SER A 48 5.47 13.58 -6.81
N ARG A 49 4.66 13.96 -7.80
CA ARG A 49 3.62 14.97 -7.61
C ARG A 49 2.51 14.50 -6.70
N LYS A 50 2.11 13.24 -6.83
CA LYS A 50 1.03 12.67 -6.01
C LYS A 50 1.42 12.61 -4.55
N ILE A 51 2.64 12.22 -4.25
CA ILE A 51 3.11 12.13 -2.87
C ILE A 51 3.74 13.44 -2.39
N ARG A 52 3.93 14.41 -3.26
CA ARG A 52 4.47 15.74 -2.94
C ARG A 52 5.87 15.66 -2.34
N ILE A 53 6.72 14.87 -2.96
CA ILE A 53 8.12 14.67 -2.56
C ILE A 53 8.98 14.86 -3.80
N ASP A 54 10.17 15.40 -3.63
CA ASP A 54 11.11 15.60 -4.73
C ASP A 54 11.36 14.32 -5.51
N LEU A 55 11.54 14.47 -6.81
CA LEU A 55 11.72 13.34 -7.71
C LEU A 55 12.89 12.44 -7.30
N ASP A 56 14.03 13.05 -6.96
CA ASP A 56 15.22 12.29 -6.58
C ASP A 56 14.95 11.38 -5.39
N ILE A 57 14.28 11.91 -4.39
CA ILE A 57 13.94 11.15 -3.18
C ILE A 57 12.91 10.09 -3.51
N THR A 58 11.95 10.41 -4.36
CA THR A 58 10.93 9.45 -4.79
C THR A 58 11.58 8.26 -5.48
N GLU A 59 12.50 8.49 -6.40
CA GLU A 59 13.17 7.41 -7.12
C GLU A 59 14.06 6.58 -6.22
N LEU A 60 14.73 7.21 -5.28
CA LEU A 60 15.56 6.51 -4.32
C LEU A 60 14.74 5.54 -3.47
N VAL A 61 13.62 6.00 -2.94
CA VAL A 61 12.75 5.17 -2.10
C VAL A 61 12.12 4.04 -2.91
N LEU A 62 11.71 4.31 -4.16
CA LEU A 62 11.20 3.26 -5.03
C LEU A 62 12.23 2.16 -5.23
N GLY A 63 13.48 2.52 -5.46
CA GLY A 63 14.54 1.54 -5.64
C GLY A 63 14.82 0.72 -4.40
N ASP A 64 14.66 1.30 -3.23
CA ASP A 64 14.95 0.62 -1.97
C ASP A 64 13.86 -0.33 -1.53
N PHE A 65 12.59 0.01 -1.78
CA PHE A 65 11.47 -0.70 -1.17
C PHE A 65 10.50 -1.33 -2.15
N PHE A 66 10.58 -1.00 -3.43
CA PHE A 66 9.66 -1.50 -4.43
C PHE A 66 10.41 -2.18 -5.57
N GLN A 67 9.70 -3.01 -6.31
CA GLN A 67 10.27 -3.71 -7.47
C GLN A 67 9.58 -3.20 -8.72
N LYS A 68 10.38 -2.82 -9.71
CA LYS A 68 9.86 -2.34 -11.00
C LYS A 68 9.39 -3.51 -11.83
N THR A 69 8.16 -3.43 -12.33
CA THR A 69 7.59 -4.40 -13.27
C THR A 69 7.04 -3.66 -14.46
N ASP A 70 6.56 -4.39 -15.46
CA ASP A 70 5.95 -3.77 -16.64
C ASP A 70 4.68 -2.99 -16.28
N ASP A 71 4.01 -3.38 -15.21
CA ASP A 71 2.75 -2.76 -14.78
C ASP A 71 2.97 -1.61 -13.80
N GLY A 72 4.16 -1.46 -13.25
CA GLY A 72 4.46 -0.42 -12.27
C GLY A 72 5.36 -0.96 -11.17
N TYR A 73 5.47 -0.19 -10.10
CA TYR A 73 6.29 -0.58 -8.96
C TYR A 73 5.45 -1.36 -7.96
N VAL A 74 5.91 -2.54 -7.59
CA VAL A 74 5.19 -3.43 -6.69
C VAL A 74 5.95 -3.67 -5.40
N ASN A 75 5.21 -4.04 -4.36
CA ASN A 75 5.78 -4.44 -3.08
C ASN A 75 5.08 -5.72 -2.65
N LYS A 76 5.81 -6.82 -2.64
CA LYS A 76 5.24 -8.14 -2.37
C LYS A 76 4.60 -8.24 -0.99
N ARG A 77 5.19 -7.57 -0.02
CA ARG A 77 4.65 -7.57 1.33
C ARG A 77 3.29 -6.88 1.39
N CYS A 78 3.18 -5.75 0.71
CA CYS A 78 1.90 -5.03 0.61
C CYS A 78 0.88 -5.87 -0.16
N ASP A 79 1.30 -6.52 -1.23
CA ASP A 79 0.43 -7.38 -2.01
C ASP A 79 -0.14 -8.52 -1.17
N ALA A 80 0.69 -9.13 -0.32
CA ALA A 80 0.25 -10.18 0.58
C ALA A 80 -0.80 -9.66 1.57
N GLU A 81 -0.59 -8.47 2.12
CA GLU A 81 -1.55 -7.86 3.04
C GLU A 81 -2.87 -7.53 2.34
N ILE A 82 -2.80 -7.00 1.13
CA ILE A 82 -4.00 -6.67 0.36
C ILE A 82 -4.80 -7.94 0.04
N ALA A 83 -4.12 -9.00 -0.39
CA ALA A 83 -4.77 -10.27 -0.68
C ALA A 83 -5.44 -10.86 0.55
N LYS A 84 -4.77 -10.78 1.69
CA LYS A 84 -5.29 -11.25 2.96
C LYS A 84 -6.55 -10.50 3.37
N HIS A 85 -6.51 -9.18 3.21
CA HIS A 85 -7.67 -8.33 3.53
C HIS A 85 -8.85 -8.64 2.62
N GLY A 86 -8.62 -8.79 1.32
CA GLY A 86 -9.67 -9.11 0.37
C GLY A 86 -10.32 -10.46 0.65
N LYS A 87 -9.51 -11.44 1.03
CA LYS A 87 -10.00 -12.76 1.42
C LYS A 87 -10.89 -12.67 2.65
N GLN A 88 -10.46 -11.91 3.64
CA GLN A 88 -11.19 -11.72 4.87
C GLN A 88 -12.56 -11.07 4.61
N VAL A 89 -12.58 -10.06 3.78
CA VAL A 89 -13.82 -9.36 3.42
C VAL A 89 -14.80 -10.30 2.73
N ARG A 90 -14.31 -11.13 1.80
CA ARG A 90 -15.19 -12.09 1.10
C ARG A 90 -15.78 -13.11 2.05
N VAL A 91 -14.96 -13.66 2.94
CA VAL A 91 -15.43 -14.63 3.94
C VAL A 91 -16.52 -14.00 4.80
N ASN A 92 -16.31 -12.78 5.25
CA ASN A 92 -17.28 -12.09 6.08
C ASN A 92 -18.60 -11.84 5.33
N GLN A 93 -18.53 -11.52 4.06
CA GLN A 93 -19.72 -11.31 3.24
C GLN A 93 -20.50 -12.59 3.05
N GLU A 94 -19.81 -13.71 2.81
CA GLU A 94 -20.46 -15.00 2.67
C GLU A 94 -21.13 -15.46 3.95
N LEU A 95 -20.46 -15.26 5.08
CA LEU A 95 -21.04 -15.57 6.37
C LEU A 95 -22.29 -14.75 6.64
N GLY A 96 -22.25 -13.48 6.24
CA GLY A 96 -23.42 -12.61 6.38
C GLY A 96 -24.61 -13.12 5.59
N LYS A 97 -24.38 -13.59 4.37
CA LYS A 97 -25.43 -14.17 3.55
C LYS A 97 -25.99 -15.43 4.16
N LEU A 98 -25.11 -16.31 4.63
CA LEU A 98 -25.52 -17.57 5.22
C LEU A 98 -26.26 -17.35 6.52
N GLY A 99 -25.96 -16.26 7.22
CA GLY A 99 -26.62 -15.92 8.45
C GLY A 99 -28.07 -15.54 8.29
N GLY A 100 -28.54 -15.37 7.06
CA GLY A 100 -29.94 -15.08 6.80
C GLY A 100 -30.40 -13.68 7.20
N ARG A 101 -29.50 -12.81 7.56
CA ARG A 101 -29.84 -11.48 7.90
C ARG A 101 -30.07 -10.69 6.65
N PRO A 102 -31.17 -10.05 6.62
CA PRO A 102 -31.32 -9.16 5.52
C PRO A 102 -30.29 -8.09 5.68
N LYS A 103 -29.83 -7.77 4.90
CA LYS A 103 -28.87 -6.95 5.02
C LYS A 103 -29.24 -5.69 5.17
N LYS A 104 -29.70 -5.39 5.47
CA LYS A 104 -30.03 -4.48 5.54
C LYS A 104 -29.50 -3.72 5.19
N ALA A 105 -29.68 -3.71 4.93
CA ALA A 105 -29.31 -3.03 4.48
C ALA A 105 -28.56 -2.37 4.81
N VAL A 106 -28.45 -2.31 4.93
CA VAL A 106 -27.81 -1.83 5.19
C VAL A 106 -27.31 -1.74 4.99
#